data_4ada5c697396209617d9286ed8ec7fde
#
_entry.id   4ada5c697396209617d9286ed8ec7fde
#
_cell.length_a   1.000
_cell.length_b   1.000
_cell.length_c   1.000
_cell.angle_alpha   90.00
_cell.angle_beta   90.00
_cell.angle_gamma   90.00
#
_symmetry.space_group_name_H-M   'P 1'
#
loop_
_entity.id
_entity.type
_entity.pdbx_description
1 polymer ?
#
loop_
_entity_poly.entity_id
_entity_poly.type
_entity_poly.pdbx_seq_one_letter_code
_entity_poly.pdbx_strand_id
1 'polypeptide(L)'
;MQKLWIGLSVIISLLLSGCTSSYFKLPVQENPEALKRFDKPIQYSYDAAHYPTSIENLKTGRTFEKQSFSKPPQRIVCVWQNSIETAIALGVGDRIVAGMGVFSPQYIKKEYRTQYENIPIKGIENLDQETILMLQPDMIIGWYSTFTSKYLRSTDFWHKRGTGTYIAVSSAWLPNGQVLENEFNDILNLGKVFDKSEKAEEIVNAMKKEINDVVNNTSKLKKRPRALILAGMGKQLGIYGENSL
;
A
#
# COMPACT_ATOMS: atom_id res chain seq x y z
N MET A 1 28.11 -18.23 -74.33
CA MET A 1 26.80 -17.80 -73.92
C MET A 1 26.44 -18.66 -72.70
N GLN A 2 26.72 -18.16 -71.51
CA GLN A 2 26.38 -18.83 -70.27
C GLN A 2 25.08 -18.19 -69.68
N LYS A 3 24.06 -18.99 -69.50
CA LYS A 3 22.80 -18.54 -68.84
C LYS A 3 22.96 -18.75 -67.36
N LEU A 4 22.89 -17.65 -66.66
CA LEU A 4 22.87 -17.56 -65.19
C LEU A 4 21.47 -17.92 -64.70
N TRP A 5 21.35 -18.96 -63.92
CA TRP A 5 20.09 -19.29 -63.18
C TRP A 5 20.16 -18.65 -61.80
N ILE A 6 19.30 -17.67 -61.57
CA ILE A 6 19.11 -17.08 -60.26
C ILE A 6 17.99 -17.89 -59.57
N GLY A 7 18.41 -18.68 -58.60
CA GLY A 7 17.48 -19.40 -57.73
C GLY A 7 16.85 -18.46 -56.70
N LEU A 8 15.56 -18.28 -56.80
CA LEU A 8 14.74 -17.52 -55.85
C LEU A 8 14.41 -18.40 -54.65
N SER A 9 15.19 -18.28 -53.57
CA SER A 9 14.86 -18.93 -52.30
C SER A 9 13.75 -18.13 -51.59
N VAL A 10 12.52 -18.62 -51.62
CA VAL A 10 11.43 -18.11 -50.84
C VAL A 10 11.57 -18.63 -49.42
N ILE A 11 12.06 -17.78 -48.51
CA ILE A 11 12.06 -18.06 -47.10
C ILE A 11 10.61 -17.79 -46.59
N ILE A 12 9.87 -18.87 -46.39
CA ILE A 12 8.59 -18.82 -45.67
C ILE A 12 8.90 -18.67 -44.18
N SER A 13 8.91 -17.43 -43.68
CA SER A 13 8.90 -17.16 -42.26
C SER A 13 7.53 -17.49 -41.70
N LEU A 14 7.38 -18.64 -41.08
CA LEU A 14 6.25 -18.98 -40.25
C LEU A 14 6.25 -18.04 -39.03
N LEU A 15 5.49 -16.98 -39.14
CA LEU A 15 5.09 -16.16 -37.97
C LEU A 15 4.18 -17.02 -37.11
N LEU A 16 4.75 -17.73 -36.16
CA LEU A 16 4.04 -18.25 -35.00
C LEU A 16 3.59 -17.04 -34.17
N SER A 17 2.42 -16.51 -34.50
CA SER A 17 1.69 -15.57 -33.66
C SER A 17 1.25 -16.31 -32.39
N GLY A 18 2.20 -16.51 -31.47
CA GLY A 18 1.86 -16.83 -30.11
C GLY A 18 1.06 -15.65 -29.57
N CYS A 19 -0.23 -15.86 -29.29
CA CYS A 19 -1.00 -14.97 -28.44
C CYS A 19 -0.40 -14.96 -27.05
N THR A 20 0.72 -14.28 -26.87
CA THR A 20 1.12 -13.81 -25.56
C THR A 20 0.16 -12.69 -25.23
N SER A 21 -0.79 -12.97 -24.37
CA SER A 21 -1.52 -11.96 -23.64
C SER A 21 -0.48 -11.10 -22.92
N SER A 22 0.02 -10.09 -23.62
CA SER A 22 0.87 -9.06 -23.01
C SER A 22 -0.06 -8.27 -22.11
N TYR A 23 -0.13 -8.69 -20.84
CA TYR A 23 -0.57 -7.78 -19.79
C TYR A 23 0.35 -6.57 -19.87
N PHE A 24 -0.21 -5.46 -20.28
CA PHE A 24 0.48 -4.18 -20.35
C PHE A 24 0.83 -3.81 -18.89
N LYS A 25 2.02 -4.21 -18.44
CA LYS A 25 2.53 -3.77 -17.13
C LYS A 25 2.72 -2.27 -17.22
N LEU A 26 1.96 -1.53 -16.42
CA LEU A 26 2.14 -0.10 -16.33
C LEU A 26 3.56 0.18 -15.80
N PRO A 27 4.23 1.21 -16.35
CA PRO A 27 5.63 1.44 -16.05
C PRO A 27 5.82 1.74 -14.57
N VAL A 28 6.81 1.06 -13.97
CA VAL A 28 7.35 1.41 -12.67
C VAL A 28 8.26 2.62 -12.86
N GLN A 29 8.08 3.63 -12.04
CA GLN A 29 8.96 4.80 -12.01
C GLN A 29 10.06 4.57 -10.98
N GLU A 30 11.31 4.68 -11.39
CA GLU A 30 12.46 4.56 -10.52
C GLU A 30 13.22 5.89 -10.45
N ASN A 31 13.62 6.27 -9.24
CA ASN A 31 14.50 7.39 -8.99
C ASN A 31 15.80 6.86 -8.34
N PRO A 32 16.84 6.58 -9.14
CA PRO A 32 18.08 6.01 -8.62
C PRO A 32 18.78 6.91 -7.59
N GLU A 33 18.68 8.23 -7.74
CA GLU A 33 19.28 9.17 -6.76
C GLU A 33 18.57 9.08 -5.41
N ALA A 34 17.24 9.01 -5.40
CA ALA A 34 16.48 8.81 -4.18
C ALA A 34 16.74 7.42 -3.56
N LEU A 35 17.06 6.40 -4.37
CA LEU A 35 17.39 5.07 -3.88
C LEU A 35 18.73 5.03 -3.15
N LYS A 36 19.71 5.85 -3.55
CA LYS A 36 21.05 5.93 -2.90
C LYS A 36 20.98 6.21 -1.41
N ARG A 37 19.94 6.87 -0.91
CA ARG A 37 19.77 7.08 0.55
C ARG A 37 19.64 5.79 1.33
N PHE A 38 19.30 4.68 0.68
CA PHE A 38 19.16 3.36 1.28
C PHE A 38 20.40 2.46 1.11
N ASP A 39 21.47 2.94 0.45
CA ASP A 39 22.72 2.19 0.27
C ASP A 39 23.46 2.02 1.60
N LYS A 40 23.20 2.90 2.56
CA LYS A 40 23.75 2.83 3.91
C LYS A 40 22.61 2.69 4.93
N PRO A 41 22.84 2.00 6.05
CA PRO A 41 21.87 1.99 7.14
C PRO A 41 21.58 3.42 7.60
N ILE A 42 20.34 3.87 7.44
CA ILE A 42 19.90 5.15 7.97
C ILE A 42 19.55 4.90 9.43
N GLN A 43 20.15 5.68 10.33
CA GLN A 43 19.80 5.65 11.75
C GLN A 43 18.80 6.78 12.03
N TYR A 44 17.53 6.42 12.13
CA TYR A 44 16.52 7.34 12.63
C TYR A 44 16.55 7.35 14.17
N SER A 45 16.43 8.52 14.75
CA SER A 45 16.28 8.64 16.19
C SER A 45 14.93 8.07 16.65
N TYR A 46 14.95 7.32 17.72
CA TYR A 46 13.75 6.80 18.38
C TYR A 46 14.03 6.62 19.87
N ASP A 47 12.98 6.54 20.68
CA ASP A 47 13.15 6.25 22.10
C ASP A 47 13.28 4.73 22.31
N ALA A 48 14.48 4.31 22.72
CA ALA A 48 14.75 2.90 22.98
C ALA A 48 13.91 2.34 24.14
N ALA A 49 13.39 3.19 25.03
CA ALA A 49 12.50 2.75 26.10
C ALA A 49 11.14 2.25 25.59
N HIS A 50 10.73 2.66 24.37
CA HIS A 50 9.50 2.17 23.73
C HIS A 50 9.67 0.79 23.06
N TYR A 51 10.88 0.22 23.05
CA TYR A 51 11.15 -1.06 22.37
C TYR A 51 11.74 -2.10 23.35
N PRO A 52 11.42 -3.39 23.15
CA PRO A 52 10.58 -3.94 22.08
C PRO A 52 9.10 -3.56 22.24
N THR A 53 8.47 -3.24 21.11
CA THR A 53 7.02 -2.99 21.06
C THR A 53 6.29 -4.14 20.35
N SER A 54 5.01 -4.27 20.60
CA SER A 54 4.19 -5.27 19.91
C SER A 54 2.78 -4.75 19.62
N ILE A 55 2.24 -5.24 18.51
CA ILE A 55 0.88 -4.98 18.07
C ILE A 55 0.19 -6.30 17.74
N GLU A 56 -1.13 -6.30 17.75
CA GLU A 56 -1.93 -7.34 17.09
C GLU A 56 -2.34 -6.85 15.72
N ASN A 57 -2.03 -7.62 14.70
CA ASN A 57 -2.44 -7.31 13.33
C ASN A 57 -2.93 -8.56 12.61
N LEU A 58 -3.67 -8.34 11.53
CA LEU A 58 -4.15 -9.40 10.66
C LEU A 58 -3.00 -10.12 9.97
N LYS A 59 -3.16 -11.42 9.79
CA LYS A 59 -2.36 -12.22 8.88
C LYS A 59 -3.21 -12.81 7.75
N THR A 60 -2.53 -13.40 6.79
CA THR A 60 -3.19 -14.18 5.74
C THR A 60 -4.06 -15.25 6.37
N GLY A 61 -5.34 -15.33 5.93
CA GLY A 61 -6.34 -16.19 6.57
C GLY A 61 -7.30 -15.46 7.51
N ARG A 62 -7.16 -14.13 7.65
CA ARG A 62 -8.02 -13.26 8.46
C ARG A 62 -8.04 -13.60 9.96
N THR A 63 -6.94 -14.09 10.46
CA THR A 63 -6.72 -14.26 11.89
C THR A 63 -5.77 -13.20 12.40
N PHE A 64 -5.94 -12.79 13.65
CA PHE A 64 -5.01 -11.87 14.30
C PHE A 64 -3.83 -12.63 14.87
N GLU A 65 -2.66 -12.01 14.83
CA GLU A 65 -1.47 -12.48 15.50
C GLU A 65 -0.71 -11.33 16.14
N LYS A 66 0.01 -11.65 17.22
CA LYS A 66 0.91 -10.70 17.87
C LYS A 66 2.21 -10.62 17.08
N GLN A 67 2.60 -9.42 16.70
CA GLN A 67 3.84 -9.13 16.00
C GLN A 67 4.69 -8.20 16.84
N SER A 68 5.97 -8.52 17.01
CA SER A 68 6.90 -7.76 17.87
C SER A 68 7.99 -7.11 17.02
N PHE A 69 8.36 -5.88 17.40
CA PHE A 69 9.39 -5.09 16.75
C PHE A 69 10.44 -4.71 17.81
N SER A 70 11.70 -5.04 17.55
CA SER A 70 12.81 -4.69 18.44
C SER A 70 13.29 -3.24 18.25
N LYS A 71 12.92 -2.62 17.15
CA LYS A 71 13.20 -1.23 16.76
C LYS A 71 12.21 -0.78 15.69
N PRO A 72 12.06 0.54 15.45
CA PRO A 72 11.21 1.02 14.37
C PRO A 72 11.73 0.56 13.00
N PRO A 73 10.85 0.14 12.09
CA PRO A 73 11.21 -0.17 10.70
C PRO A 73 11.86 1.03 9.99
N GLN A 74 12.85 0.73 9.14
CA GLN A 74 13.68 1.71 8.46
C GLN A 74 13.54 1.67 6.94
N ARG A 75 13.08 0.54 6.39
CA ARG A 75 12.93 0.30 4.95
C ARG A 75 11.53 -0.24 4.69
N ILE A 76 10.64 0.66 4.28
CA ILE A 76 9.21 0.35 4.20
C ILE A 76 8.81 0.19 2.74
N VAL A 77 8.06 -0.84 2.44
CA VAL A 77 7.27 -0.94 1.21
C VAL A 77 5.82 -0.66 1.54
N CYS A 78 5.24 0.36 0.90
CA CYS A 78 3.83 0.70 1.05
C CYS A 78 3.05 0.31 -0.20
N VAL A 79 1.99 -0.45 -0.03
CA VAL A 79 1.07 -0.84 -1.10
C VAL A 79 -0.29 -0.18 -0.86
N TRP A 80 -0.79 0.49 -1.88
CA TRP A 80 -1.96 1.36 -1.90
C TRP A 80 -1.73 2.75 -1.29
N GLN A 81 -2.48 3.70 -1.84
CA GLN A 81 -2.37 5.12 -1.53
C GLN A 81 -2.50 5.40 -0.03
N ASN A 82 -3.48 4.80 0.65
CA ASN A 82 -3.69 5.02 2.09
C ASN A 82 -2.47 4.62 2.93
N SER A 83 -1.80 3.49 2.60
CA SER A 83 -0.58 3.07 3.31
C SER A 83 0.55 4.08 3.15
N ILE A 84 0.70 4.65 1.95
CA ILE A 84 1.69 5.68 1.65
C ILE A 84 1.38 6.96 2.43
N GLU A 85 0.14 7.45 2.33
CA GLU A 85 -0.28 8.69 2.99
C GLU A 85 -0.22 8.59 4.51
N THR A 86 -0.59 7.43 5.08
CA THR A 86 -0.47 7.19 6.53
C THR A 86 1.00 7.22 6.98
N ALA A 87 1.92 6.56 6.26
CA ALA A 87 3.34 6.62 6.59
C ALA A 87 3.90 8.05 6.48
N ILE A 88 3.49 8.82 5.48
CA ILE A 88 3.88 10.23 5.34
C ILE A 88 3.30 11.07 6.48
N ALA A 89 2.03 10.90 6.81
CA ALA A 89 1.35 11.63 7.88
C ALA A 89 1.98 11.39 9.26
N LEU A 90 2.45 10.15 9.50
CA LEU A 90 3.19 9.78 10.71
C LEU A 90 4.64 10.31 10.72
N GLY A 91 5.10 10.98 9.63
CA GLY A 91 6.44 11.52 9.54
C GLY A 91 7.53 10.47 9.24
N VAL A 92 7.17 9.36 8.61
CA VAL A 92 8.12 8.29 8.21
C VAL A 92 8.15 8.07 6.69
N GLY A 93 7.68 9.05 5.90
CA GLY A 93 7.66 8.97 4.46
C GLY A 93 9.04 8.80 3.82
N ASP A 94 10.10 9.30 4.46
CA ASP A 94 11.49 9.16 4.04
C ASP A 94 12.05 7.73 4.19
N ARG A 95 11.35 6.86 4.94
CA ARG A 95 11.67 5.43 5.08
C ARG A 95 11.05 4.58 3.97
N ILE A 96 10.15 5.14 3.15
CA ILE A 96 9.50 4.41 2.07
C ILE A 96 10.50 4.20 0.93
N VAL A 97 10.86 2.95 0.67
CA VAL A 97 11.72 2.55 -0.45
C VAL A 97 10.91 2.27 -1.71
N ALA A 98 9.68 1.80 -1.58
CA ALA A 98 8.75 1.62 -2.69
C ALA A 98 7.30 1.94 -2.26
N GLY A 99 6.60 2.68 -3.12
CA GLY A 99 5.19 3.06 -2.96
C GLY A 99 4.37 2.68 -4.19
N MET A 100 3.43 1.73 -4.03
CA MET A 100 2.68 1.14 -5.12
C MET A 100 1.17 1.41 -4.97
N GLY A 101 0.43 1.36 -6.09
CA GLY A 101 -1.03 1.46 -6.07
C GLY A 101 -1.58 2.88 -6.15
N VAL A 102 -0.78 3.84 -6.59
CA VAL A 102 -1.23 5.22 -6.83
C VAL A 102 -1.41 5.45 -8.33
N PHE A 103 -2.65 5.62 -8.77
CA PHE A 103 -2.97 5.81 -10.20
C PHE A 103 -2.44 7.12 -10.78
N SER A 104 -2.39 8.16 -9.98
CA SER A 104 -1.83 9.44 -10.39
C SER A 104 -1.36 10.23 -9.16
N PRO A 105 -0.20 10.95 -9.23
CA PRO A 105 0.29 11.78 -8.14
C PRO A 105 -0.71 12.84 -7.67
N GLN A 106 -1.61 13.28 -8.55
CA GLN A 106 -2.65 14.26 -8.22
C GLN A 106 -3.67 13.74 -7.19
N TYR A 107 -3.83 12.43 -7.02
CA TYR A 107 -4.70 11.84 -6.00
C TYR A 107 -4.07 11.84 -4.61
N ILE A 108 -2.75 11.98 -4.53
CA ILE A 108 -2.06 12.18 -3.26
C ILE A 108 -2.44 13.54 -2.68
N LYS A 109 -2.75 13.58 -1.41
CA LYS A 109 -3.07 14.81 -0.67
C LYS A 109 -1.98 15.86 -0.93
N LYS A 110 -2.39 17.08 -1.26
CA LYS A 110 -1.48 18.15 -1.75
C LYS A 110 -0.24 18.31 -0.86
N GLU A 111 -0.43 18.26 0.45
CA GLU A 111 0.64 18.41 1.44
C GLU A 111 1.65 17.25 1.46
N TYR A 112 1.28 16.07 0.94
CA TYR A 112 2.14 14.88 0.91
C TYR A 112 2.84 14.66 -0.44
N ARG A 113 2.49 15.43 -1.47
CA ARG A 113 2.99 15.21 -2.85
C ARG A 113 4.50 15.27 -2.96
N THR A 114 5.13 16.25 -2.32
CA THR A 114 6.59 16.37 -2.35
C THR A 114 7.28 15.15 -1.74
N GLN A 115 6.75 14.62 -0.63
CA GLN A 115 7.30 13.42 -0.02
C GLN A 115 7.04 12.19 -0.88
N TYR A 116 5.85 12.09 -1.48
CA TYR A 116 5.52 11.03 -2.42
C TYR A 116 6.44 11.03 -3.65
N GLU A 117 6.71 12.20 -4.22
CA GLU A 117 7.61 12.33 -5.36
C GLU A 117 9.04 11.87 -5.06
N ASN A 118 9.47 12.00 -3.82
CA ASN A 118 10.77 11.55 -3.33
C ASN A 118 10.85 10.04 -3.02
N ILE A 119 9.75 9.28 -3.14
CA ILE A 119 9.79 7.82 -3.01
C ILE A 119 10.59 7.25 -4.19
N PRO A 120 11.62 6.40 -3.94
CA PRO A 120 12.52 5.93 -5.00
C PRO A 120 11.83 5.11 -6.08
N ILE A 121 10.93 4.21 -5.68
CA ILE A 121 10.24 3.31 -6.60
C ILE A 121 8.75 3.50 -6.46
N LYS A 122 8.09 3.83 -7.56
CA LYS A 122 6.65 4.09 -7.60
C LYS A 122 5.99 3.38 -8.78
N GLY A 123 4.75 2.95 -8.59
CA GLY A 123 3.97 2.35 -9.67
C GLY A 123 2.51 2.18 -9.30
N ILE A 124 1.70 1.85 -10.31
CA ILE A 124 0.28 1.58 -10.14
C ILE A 124 0.06 0.14 -9.69
N GLU A 125 0.81 -0.79 -10.28
CA GLU A 125 0.72 -2.20 -9.95
C GLU A 125 1.73 -2.58 -8.87
N ASN A 126 1.46 -3.67 -8.16
CA ASN A 126 2.41 -4.22 -7.20
C ASN A 126 3.70 -4.65 -7.91
N LEU A 127 4.82 -4.40 -7.24
CA LEU A 127 6.08 -5.03 -7.61
C LEU A 127 5.97 -6.55 -7.47
N ASP A 128 6.76 -7.26 -8.26
CA ASP A 128 6.91 -8.69 -8.07
C ASP A 128 7.68 -9.00 -6.79
N GLN A 129 7.53 -10.23 -6.32
CA GLN A 129 8.13 -10.69 -5.07
C GLN A 129 9.66 -10.59 -5.07
N GLU A 130 10.32 -10.84 -6.21
CA GLU A 130 11.78 -10.84 -6.32
C GLU A 130 12.32 -9.42 -6.17
N THR A 131 11.69 -8.45 -6.83
CA THR A 131 12.02 -7.04 -6.67
C THR A 131 11.86 -6.58 -5.23
N ILE A 132 10.77 -6.98 -4.55
CA ILE A 132 10.59 -6.64 -3.14
C ILE A 132 11.69 -7.27 -2.26
N LEU A 133 12.07 -8.52 -2.52
CA LEU A 133 13.16 -9.16 -1.77
C LEU A 133 14.49 -8.44 -1.99
N MET A 134 14.77 -8.00 -3.21
CA MET A 134 16.00 -7.21 -3.50
C MET A 134 16.03 -5.87 -2.78
N LEU A 135 14.88 -5.26 -2.53
CA LEU A 135 14.77 -4.02 -1.75
C LEU A 135 15.03 -4.22 -0.26
N GLN A 136 15.05 -5.48 0.21
CA GLN A 136 15.31 -5.83 1.62
C GLN A 136 14.45 -4.99 2.60
N PRO A 137 13.13 -4.95 2.45
CA PRO A 137 12.31 -4.21 3.40
C PRO A 137 12.32 -4.88 4.76
N ASP A 138 12.29 -4.08 5.80
CA ASP A 138 12.04 -4.57 7.16
C ASP A 138 10.55 -4.49 7.54
N MET A 139 9.74 -3.80 6.71
CA MET A 139 8.29 -3.80 6.84
C MET A 139 7.57 -3.62 5.50
N ILE A 140 6.44 -4.32 5.33
CA ILE A 140 5.51 -4.14 4.21
C ILE A 140 4.15 -3.78 4.77
N ILE A 141 3.60 -2.64 4.32
CA ILE A 141 2.27 -2.16 4.70
C ILE A 141 1.36 -2.27 3.48
N GLY A 142 0.18 -2.83 3.64
CA GLY A 142 -0.75 -2.95 2.52
C GLY A 142 -2.14 -3.41 2.94
N TRP A 143 -2.97 -3.70 1.96
CA TRP A 143 -4.30 -4.27 2.16
C TRP A 143 -4.23 -5.79 2.32
N TYR A 144 -5.35 -6.36 2.76
CA TYR A 144 -5.47 -7.83 2.82
C TYR A 144 -5.16 -8.51 1.47
N SER A 145 -5.59 -7.91 0.36
CA SER A 145 -5.32 -8.42 -0.99
C SER A 145 -3.84 -8.44 -1.36
N THR A 146 -3.02 -7.59 -0.75
CA THR A 146 -1.57 -7.53 -0.98
C THR A 146 -0.88 -8.84 -0.59
N PHE A 147 -1.32 -9.46 0.51
CA PHE A 147 -0.69 -10.64 1.10
C PHE A 147 -1.35 -11.95 0.67
N THR A 148 -1.50 -12.10 -0.64
CA THR A 148 -2.06 -13.32 -1.26
C THR A 148 -1.03 -13.99 -2.17
N SER A 149 -1.28 -15.24 -2.54
CA SER A 149 -0.41 -15.99 -3.47
C SER A 149 -0.29 -15.33 -4.86
N LYS A 150 -1.30 -14.55 -5.23
CA LYS A 150 -1.33 -13.82 -6.51
C LYS A 150 -0.37 -12.61 -6.52
N TYR A 151 -0.10 -12.02 -5.35
CA TYR A 151 0.71 -10.80 -5.22
C TYR A 151 1.98 -11.05 -4.41
N LEU A 152 2.03 -10.60 -3.16
CA LEU A 152 3.25 -10.62 -2.35
C LEU A 152 3.36 -11.84 -1.41
N ARG A 153 2.63 -12.93 -1.67
CA ARG A 153 2.62 -14.11 -0.78
C ARG A 153 1.96 -13.82 0.57
N SER A 154 1.94 -14.86 1.43
CA SER A 154 1.39 -14.74 2.79
C SER A 154 2.26 -13.92 3.72
N THR A 155 1.70 -13.41 4.80
CA THR A 155 2.43 -12.74 5.88
C THR A 155 3.52 -13.65 6.46
N ASP A 156 3.24 -14.96 6.65
CA ASP A 156 4.21 -15.95 7.15
C ASP A 156 5.46 -16.06 6.27
N PHE A 157 5.30 -15.86 4.95
CA PHE A 157 6.43 -15.87 4.03
C PHE A 157 7.44 -14.75 4.36
N TRP A 158 6.94 -13.56 4.70
CA TRP A 158 7.74 -12.40 5.04
C TRP A 158 8.30 -12.48 6.47
N HIS A 159 7.49 -12.90 7.43
CA HIS A 159 7.93 -13.04 8.82
C HIS A 159 9.10 -14.02 8.97
N LYS A 160 9.08 -15.15 8.25
CA LYS A 160 10.19 -16.12 8.20
C LYS A 160 11.50 -15.51 7.65
N ARG A 161 11.45 -14.34 7.01
CA ARG A 161 12.59 -13.61 6.46
C ARG A 161 12.96 -12.37 7.28
N GLY A 162 12.31 -12.18 8.41
CA GLY A 162 12.55 -11.04 9.29
C GLY A 162 11.88 -9.73 8.84
N THR A 163 11.03 -9.79 7.80
CA THR A 163 10.25 -8.64 7.35
C THR A 163 8.92 -8.61 8.07
N GLY A 164 8.63 -7.53 8.81
CA GLY A 164 7.32 -7.29 9.40
C GLY A 164 6.26 -7.01 8.34
N THR A 165 5.01 -7.28 8.65
CA THR A 165 3.88 -6.95 7.77
C THR A 165 2.80 -6.20 8.51
N TYR A 166 2.09 -5.31 7.82
CA TYR A 166 0.90 -4.67 8.34
C TYR A 166 -0.22 -4.73 7.31
N ILE A 167 -1.31 -5.39 7.66
CA ILE A 167 -2.54 -5.40 6.88
C ILE A 167 -3.48 -4.37 7.48
N ALA A 168 -3.86 -3.35 6.69
CA ALA A 168 -4.92 -2.43 7.09
C ALA A 168 -6.20 -3.21 7.36
N VAL A 169 -6.65 -3.21 8.61
CA VAL A 169 -7.78 -4.02 9.08
C VAL A 169 -9.06 -3.63 8.35
N SER A 170 -9.21 -2.34 8.05
CA SER A 170 -10.31 -1.79 7.24
C SER A 170 -10.46 -2.45 5.86
N SER A 171 -9.36 -2.99 5.30
CA SER A 171 -9.36 -3.64 3.98
C SER A 171 -9.80 -5.11 3.98
N ALA A 172 -10.00 -5.71 5.14
CA ALA A 172 -10.19 -7.15 5.27
C ALA A 172 -11.65 -7.62 5.24
N TRP A 173 -12.61 -6.70 5.19
CA TRP A 173 -14.06 -7.00 5.19
C TRP A 173 -14.45 -7.95 6.32
N LEU A 174 -14.05 -7.60 7.53
CA LEU A 174 -14.39 -8.38 8.72
C LEU A 174 -15.89 -8.25 9.05
N PRO A 175 -16.51 -9.28 9.61
CA PRO A 175 -17.97 -9.30 9.87
C PRO A 175 -18.48 -8.17 10.76
N ASN A 176 -17.64 -7.57 11.57
CA ASN A 176 -18.02 -6.59 12.57
C ASN A 176 -18.24 -5.16 12.03
N GLY A 177 -17.96 -4.90 10.76
CA GLY A 177 -18.33 -3.66 10.07
C GLY A 177 -17.80 -2.33 10.65
N GLN A 178 -16.87 -2.37 11.59
CA GLN A 178 -16.34 -1.16 12.26
C GLN A 178 -15.20 -0.52 11.44
N VAL A 179 -15.50 -0.11 10.22
CA VAL A 179 -14.46 0.38 9.28
C VAL A 179 -13.73 1.60 9.86
N LEU A 180 -14.47 2.53 10.48
CA LEU A 180 -13.90 3.76 11.00
C LEU A 180 -13.00 3.53 12.23
N GLU A 181 -13.45 2.69 13.17
CA GLU A 181 -12.64 2.33 14.33
C GLU A 181 -11.42 1.51 13.92
N ASN A 182 -11.53 0.67 12.90
CA ASN A 182 -10.40 -0.05 12.35
C ASN A 182 -9.36 0.91 11.75
N GLU A 183 -9.80 1.95 11.03
CA GLU A 183 -8.91 2.98 10.48
C GLU A 183 -8.16 3.73 11.60
N PHE A 184 -8.84 4.12 12.68
CA PHE A 184 -8.20 4.75 13.82
C PHE A 184 -7.16 3.82 14.47
N ASN A 185 -7.51 2.55 14.65
CA ASN A 185 -6.61 1.55 15.22
C ASN A 185 -5.41 1.26 14.30
N ASP A 186 -5.60 1.26 12.98
CA ASP A 186 -4.53 1.11 12.01
C ASP A 186 -3.50 2.24 12.16
N ILE A 187 -3.95 3.48 12.27
CA ILE A 187 -3.08 4.66 12.48
C ILE A 187 -2.33 4.56 13.83
N LEU A 188 -3.04 4.23 14.92
CA LEU A 188 -2.44 4.12 16.25
C LEU A 188 -1.41 2.99 16.32
N ASN A 189 -1.70 1.83 15.75
CA ASN A 189 -0.79 0.70 15.70
C ASN A 189 0.48 1.04 14.91
N LEU A 190 0.34 1.67 13.74
CA LEU A 190 1.48 2.12 12.96
C LEU A 190 2.28 3.20 13.70
N GLY A 191 1.61 4.12 14.39
CA GLY A 191 2.26 5.08 15.27
C GLY A 191 3.14 4.41 16.33
N LYS A 192 2.63 3.38 16.97
CA LYS A 192 3.38 2.60 17.96
C LYS A 192 4.59 1.87 17.35
N VAL A 193 4.41 1.27 16.16
CA VAL A 193 5.49 0.55 15.46
C VAL A 193 6.60 1.48 15.01
N PHE A 194 6.28 2.73 14.66
CA PHE A 194 7.24 3.70 14.15
C PHE A 194 7.83 4.68 15.19
N ASP A 195 7.48 4.52 16.48
CA ASP A 195 7.81 5.48 17.54
C ASP A 195 7.22 6.87 17.26
N LYS A 196 5.94 6.88 16.85
CA LYS A 196 5.17 8.07 16.48
C LYS A 196 3.77 8.07 17.14
N SER A 197 3.66 7.52 18.36
CA SER A 197 2.38 7.38 19.06
C SER A 197 1.69 8.71 19.27
N GLU A 198 2.41 9.74 19.72
CA GLU A 198 1.85 11.08 19.90
C GLU A 198 1.28 11.65 18.60
N LYS A 199 2.02 11.49 17.49
CA LYS A 199 1.56 11.95 16.17
C LYS A 199 0.35 11.17 15.69
N ALA A 200 0.30 9.88 15.93
CA ALA A 200 -0.85 9.04 15.61
C ALA A 200 -2.11 9.46 16.40
N GLU A 201 -1.96 9.73 17.69
CA GLU A 201 -3.06 10.23 18.53
C GLU A 201 -3.54 11.61 18.06
N GLU A 202 -2.63 12.52 17.71
CA GLU A 202 -2.98 13.84 17.15
C GLU A 202 -3.85 13.67 15.88
N ILE A 203 -3.43 12.80 14.95
CA ILE A 203 -4.15 12.53 13.70
C ILE A 203 -5.55 11.97 14.01
N VAL A 204 -5.64 10.92 14.83
CA VAL A 204 -6.91 10.28 15.17
C VAL A 204 -7.85 11.22 15.90
N ASN A 205 -7.35 12.03 16.83
CA ASN A 205 -8.15 13.02 17.54
C ASN A 205 -8.67 14.11 16.59
N ALA A 206 -7.88 14.55 15.63
CA ALA A 206 -8.32 15.50 14.62
C ALA A 206 -9.43 14.90 13.73
N MET A 207 -9.27 13.65 13.28
CA MET A 207 -10.30 12.94 12.51
C MET A 207 -11.61 12.79 13.31
N LYS A 208 -11.53 12.34 14.55
CA LYS A 208 -12.71 12.19 15.44
C LYS A 208 -13.41 13.52 15.66
N LYS A 209 -12.66 14.60 15.86
CA LYS A 209 -13.20 15.93 16.01
C LYS A 209 -13.96 16.37 14.76
N GLU A 210 -13.37 16.23 13.58
CA GLU A 210 -14.02 16.62 12.33
C GLU A 210 -15.31 15.83 12.09
N ILE A 211 -15.31 14.53 12.33
CA ILE A 211 -16.50 13.69 12.22
C ILE A 211 -17.58 14.15 13.20
N ASN A 212 -17.23 14.39 14.47
CA ASN A 212 -18.18 14.84 15.48
C ASN A 212 -18.76 16.21 15.14
N ASP A 213 -17.95 17.13 14.62
CA ASP A 213 -18.42 18.46 14.19
C ASP A 213 -19.47 18.32 13.06
N VAL A 214 -19.23 17.44 12.08
CA VAL A 214 -20.20 17.15 11.02
C VAL A 214 -21.47 16.52 11.57
N VAL A 215 -21.35 15.50 12.44
CA VAL A 215 -22.51 14.83 13.06
C VAL A 215 -23.35 15.83 13.84
N ASN A 216 -22.73 16.68 14.66
CA ASN A 216 -23.41 17.68 15.44
C ASN A 216 -24.13 18.73 14.58
N ASN A 217 -23.51 19.16 13.49
CA ASN A 217 -24.11 20.12 12.57
C ASN A 217 -25.27 19.52 11.77
N THR A 218 -25.15 18.26 11.35
CA THR A 218 -26.17 17.59 10.56
C THR A 218 -27.34 17.06 11.40
N SER A 219 -27.13 16.78 12.70
CA SER A 219 -28.20 16.36 13.62
C SER A 219 -29.34 17.38 13.72
N LYS A 220 -29.07 18.68 13.49
CA LYS A 220 -30.02 19.79 13.53
C LYS A 220 -30.85 19.92 12.25
N LEU A 221 -30.54 19.17 11.20
CA LEU A 221 -31.27 19.24 9.93
C LEU A 221 -32.67 18.62 10.07
N LYS A 222 -33.70 19.41 9.77
CA LYS A 222 -35.08 18.93 9.76
C LYS A 222 -35.37 17.90 8.67
N LYS A 223 -34.64 17.97 7.58
CA LYS A 223 -34.76 17.06 6.45
C LYS A 223 -33.38 16.51 6.10
N ARG A 224 -33.25 15.19 6.19
CA ARG A 224 -32.02 14.49 5.79
C ARG A 224 -32.08 14.12 4.31
N PRO A 225 -31.04 14.39 3.51
CA PRO A 225 -30.98 13.91 2.13
C PRO A 225 -30.88 12.38 2.10
N ARG A 226 -31.41 11.78 1.04
CA ARG A 226 -31.11 10.38 0.71
C ARG A 226 -29.87 10.36 -0.14
N ALA A 227 -28.89 9.54 0.22
CA ALA A 227 -27.67 9.33 -0.55
C ALA A 227 -27.58 7.89 -1.04
N LEU A 228 -27.09 7.73 -2.24
CA LEU A 228 -26.74 6.43 -2.83
C LEU A 228 -25.26 6.47 -3.17
N ILE A 229 -24.49 5.57 -2.55
CA ILE A 229 -23.03 5.49 -2.80
C ILE A 229 -22.77 4.32 -3.73
N LEU A 230 -22.24 4.61 -4.92
CA LEU A 230 -21.96 3.63 -5.95
C LEU A 230 -20.53 3.11 -5.81
N ALA A 231 -20.37 1.80 -5.69
CA ALA A 231 -19.07 1.12 -5.65
C ALA A 231 -18.48 0.89 -7.05
N GLY A 232 -19.32 0.84 -8.07
CA GLY A 232 -18.89 0.64 -9.45
C GLY A 232 -20.06 0.68 -10.42
N MET A 233 -19.77 1.03 -11.68
CA MET A 233 -20.74 1.09 -12.77
C MET A 233 -20.25 0.22 -13.93
N GLY A 234 -20.23 -1.10 -13.74
CA GLY A 234 -19.90 -2.07 -14.77
C GLY A 234 -21.16 -2.74 -15.35
N LYS A 235 -21.05 -4.02 -15.72
CA LYS A 235 -22.21 -4.83 -16.14
C LYS A 235 -23.26 -5.01 -15.02
N GLN A 236 -22.85 -4.84 -13.78
CA GLN A 236 -23.71 -4.82 -12.60
C GLN A 236 -23.40 -3.56 -11.79
N LEU A 237 -24.44 -2.95 -11.25
CA LEU A 237 -24.32 -1.80 -10.36
C LEU A 237 -23.96 -2.28 -8.97
N GLY A 238 -22.76 -1.94 -8.51
CA GLY A 238 -22.35 -2.15 -7.13
C GLY A 238 -22.74 -0.94 -6.25
N ILE A 239 -23.34 -1.18 -5.09
CA ILE A 239 -23.68 -0.17 -4.12
C ILE A 239 -23.09 -0.52 -2.77
N TYR A 240 -22.64 0.49 -2.01
CA TYR A 240 -22.30 0.31 -0.61
C TYR A 240 -23.58 0.28 0.24
N GLY A 241 -23.71 -0.77 1.05
CA GLY A 241 -24.79 -0.88 2.03
C GLY A 241 -24.46 -0.19 3.35
N GLU A 242 -25.43 -0.15 4.25
CA GLU A 242 -25.34 0.51 5.56
C GLU A 242 -24.15 0.02 6.42
N ASN A 243 -23.76 -1.26 6.27
CA ASN A 243 -22.66 -1.86 7.03
C ASN A 243 -21.28 -1.80 6.29
N SER A 244 -21.20 -1.03 5.22
CA SER A 244 -19.99 -0.92 4.37
C SER A 244 -19.25 0.39 4.57
N LEU A 245 -19.75 1.28 5.42
CA LEU A 245 -19.23 2.63 5.66
C LEU A 245 -18.88 2.81 7.14
#